data_2f14ad92e2126480abe640abbb944bf7
#
_entry.id   2f14ad92e2126480abe640abbb944bf7
#
_cell.length_a   1.000
_cell.length_b   1.000
_cell.length_c   1.000
_cell.angle_alpha   90.00
_cell.angle_beta   90.00
_cell.angle_gamma   90.00
#
_symmetry.space_group_name_H-M   'P 1'
#
loop_
_entity.id
_entity.type
_entity.pdbx_description
1 polymer ?
#
loop_
_entity_poly.entity_id
_entity_poly.type
_entity_poly.pdbx_seq_one_letter_code
_entity_poly.pdbx_strand_id
1 'polypeptide(L)'
;MATILRDLSYRYQWLYDAIARLAALSVGGEARFRQLALANLTLGAETKILDLCCGSGQTTQFLVQYSQDVTGLDASPLSLERARKNVPSANYVEAFAESMPFSDSHFDLVHSSVAMHEMQPAQLRKIFHEVYRVLKPGGLFILVDFHQPTNPVFWPGLAVFLWLFETETAWQLIQTDLGSLLADVGFQPYNSDATQQPKLYAGGSIQVIQVQKSID
;
A
#
# COMPACT_ATOMS: atom_id res chain seq x y z
N MET A 1 -10.11 14.67 -13.56
CA MET A 1 -11.52 14.24 -13.74
C MET A 1 -11.57 12.75 -13.46
N ALA A 2 -12.37 12.32 -12.48
CA ALA A 2 -12.63 10.89 -12.32
C ALA A 2 -13.32 10.38 -13.60
N THR A 3 -12.84 9.28 -14.15
CA THR A 3 -13.45 8.71 -15.36
C THR A 3 -14.70 7.94 -14.98
N ILE A 4 -15.66 7.83 -15.90
CA ILE A 4 -16.87 6.99 -15.71
C ILE A 4 -16.47 5.54 -15.38
N LEU A 5 -15.37 5.06 -15.94
CA LEU A 5 -14.86 3.70 -15.69
C LEU A 5 -14.34 3.53 -14.25
N ARG A 6 -13.73 4.56 -13.67
CA ARG A 6 -13.34 4.56 -12.26
C ARG A 6 -14.56 4.46 -11.35
N ASP A 7 -15.57 5.30 -11.56
CA ASP A 7 -16.79 5.27 -10.75
C ASP A 7 -17.52 3.92 -10.86
N LEU A 8 -17.55 3.32 -12.05
CA LEU A 8 -18.09 1.99 -12.28
C LEU A 8 -17.27 0.91 -11.55
N SER A 9 -15.95 0.99 -11.55
CA SER A 9 -15.08 0.01 -10.86
C SER A 9 -15.30 0.03 -9.35
N TYR A 10 -15.47 1.19 -8.74
CA TYR A 10 -15.81 1.30 -7.32
C TYR A 10 -17.24 0.80 -7.00
N ARG A 11 -18.17 1.03 -7.91
CA ARG A 11 -19.55 0.58 -7.75
C ARG A 11 -19.70 -0.94 -7.92
N TYR A 12 -18.97 -1.54 -8.87
CA TYR A 12 -19.02 -2.95 -9.20
C TYR A 12 -17.73 -3.65 -8.84
N GLN A 13 -17.72 -4.34 -7.68
CA GLN A 13 -16.52 -5.04 -7.16
C GLN A 13 -15.88 -5.98 -8.19
N TRP A 14 -16.69 -6.73 -8.95
CA TRP A 14 -16.18 -7.66 -9.96
C TRP A 14 -15.35 -6.98 -11.05
N LEU A 15 -15.74 -5.73 -11.42
CA LEU A 15 -15.00 -4.96 -12.41
C LEU A 15 -13.66 -4.49 -11.85
N TYR A 16 -13.65 -3.99 -10.60
CA TYR A 16 -12.41 -3.65 -9.90
C TYR A 16 -11.46 -4.85 -9.82
N ASP A 17 -11.98 -6.01 -9.39
CA ASP A 17 -11.19 -7.23 -9.27
C ASP A 17 -10.63 -7.71 -10.63
N ALA A 18 -11.42 -7.59 -11.69
CA ALA A 18 -10.97 -7.94 -13.05
C ALA A 18 -9.84 -7.02 -13.52
N ILE A 19 -9.96 -5.71 -13.29
CA ILE A 19 -8.93 -4.72 -13.62
C ILE A 19 -7.65 -4.97 -12.82
N ALA A 20 -7.78 -5.18 -11.50
CA ALA A 20 -6.65 -5.48 -10.63
C ALA A 20 -5.91 -6.77 -11.04
N ARG A 21 -6.65 -7.83 -11.39
CA ARG A 21 -6.08 -9.09 -11.90
C ARG A 21 -5.34 -8.90 -13.21
N LEU A 22 -5.92 -8.14 -14.14
CA LEU A 22 -5.29 -7.87 -15.43
C LEU A 22 -3.99 -7.07 -15.25
N ALA A 23 -4.00 -6.03 -14.43
CA ALA A 23 -2.80 -5.24 -14.11
C ALA A 23 -1.72 -6.11 -13.45
N ALA A 24 -2.11 -7.02 -12.55
CA ALA A 24 -1.20 -7.90 -11.84
C ALA A 24 -0.52 -8.95 -12.73
N LEU A 25 -1.01 -9.21 -13.96
CA LEU A 25 -0.35 -10.12 -14.91
C LEU A 25 1.08 -9.69 -15.24
N SER A 26 1.35 -8.39 -15.24
CA SER A 26 2.69 -7.82 -15.49
C SER A 26 3.74 -8.22 -14.45
N VAL A 27 3.31 -8.67 -13.27
CA VAL A 27 4.16 -9.12 -12.15
C VAL A 27 4.00 -10.61 -11.83
N GLY A 28 3.26 -11.35 -12.64
CA GLY A 28 3.05 -12.79 -12.50
C GLY A 28 1.79 -13.19 -11.72
N GLY A 29 0.78 -12.32 -11.71
CA GLY A 29 -0.54 -12.55 -11.14
C GLY A 29 -0.77 -11.90 -9.78
N GLU A 30 -2.06 -11.84 -9.38
CA GLU A 30 -2.50 -11.09 -8.20
C GLU A 30 -1.87 -11.60 -6.90
N ALA A 31 -1.84 -12.90 -6.68
CA ALA A 31 -1.24 -13.48 -5.48
C ALA A 31 0.23 -13.11 -5.33
N ARG A 32 1.00 -13.17 -6.43
CA ARG A 32 2.40 -12.75 -6.43
C ARG A 32 2.53 -11.25 -6.20
N PHE A 33 1.69 -10.44 -6.84
CA PHE A 33 1.67 -8.98 -6.65
C PHE A 33 1.48 -8.61 -5.17
N ARG A 34 0.47 -9.19 -4.51
CA ARG A 34 0.16 -8.91 -3.10
C ARG A 34 1.26 -9.37 -2.13
N GLN A 35 2.05 -10.36 -2.53
CA GLN A 35 3.14 -10.91 -1.73
C GLN A 35 4.52 -10.32 -2.07
N LEU A 36 4.64 -9.47 -3.12
CA LEU A 36 5.93 -8.89 -3.51
C LEU A 36 6.68 -8.23 -2.36
N ALA A 37 5.93 -7.57 -1.51
CA ALA A 37 6.47 -6.80 -0.40
C ALA A 37 6.71 -7.63 0.87
N LEU A 38 6.11 -8.82 0.95
CA LEU A 38 6.17 -9.70 2.13
C LEU A 38 7.29 -10.74 2.02
N ALA A 39 7.86 -10.91 0.82
CA ALA A 39 8.96 -11.85 0.58
C ALA A 39 10.17 -11.48 1.43
N ASN A 40 10.77 -12.49 2.08
CA ASN A 40 11.95 -12.38 2.95
C ASN A 40 11.71 -11.63 4.28
N LEU A 41 10.47 -11.45 4.71
CA LEU A 41 10.16 -10.97 6.05
C LEU A 41 10.08 -12.14 7.02
N THR A 42 10.68 -11.97 8.19
CA THR A 42 10.49 -12.90 9.31
C THR A 42 9.41 -12.34 10.21
N LEU A 43 8.16 -12.78 9.99
CA LEU A 43 7.01 -12.38 10.79
C LEU A 43 6.62 -13.56 11.70
N GLY A 44 6.30 -13.26 12.94
CA GLY A 44 5.79 -14.22 13.90
C GLY A 44 4.26 -14.14 14.06
N ALA A 45 3.64 -15.17 14.64
CA ALA A 45 2.20 -15.21 14.87
C ALA A 45 1.67 -14.03 15.70
N GLU A 46 2.49 -13.47 16.58
CA GLU A 46 2.18 -12.37 17.48
C GLU A 46 2.57 -10.98 16.92
N THR A 47 3.07 -10.92 15.67
CA THR A 47 3.44 -9.65 15.03
C THR A 47 2.19 -8.80 14.83
N LYS A 48 2.14 -7.61 15.41
CA LYS A 48 1.01 -6.68 15.22
C LYS A 48 1.12 -5.98 13.87
N ILE A 49 0.18 -6.28 12.97
CA ILE A 49 0.20 -5.80 11.58
C ILE A 49 -0.97 -4.86 11.33
N LEU A 50 -0.69 -3.69 10.76
CA LEU A 50 -1.70 -2.79 10.20
C LEU A 50 -1.68 -2.91 8.67
N ASP A 51 -2.81 -3.27 8.07
CA ASP A 51 -3.06 -3.13 6.63
C ASP A 51 -3.75 -1.79 6.39
N LEU A 52 -2.96 -0.78 6.01
CA LEU A 52 -3.38 0.60 5.87
C LEU A 52 -4.03 0.84 4.51
N CYS A 53 -5.24 1.38 4.49
CA CYS A 53 -6.10 1.49 3.29
C CYS A 53 -6.37 0.11 2.70
N CYS A 54 -6.87 -0.81 3.55
CA CYS A 54 -6.99 -2.22 3.25
C CYS A 54 -8.05 -2.55 2.18
N GLY A 55 -8.91 -1.61 1.83
CA GLY A 55 -9.99 -1.80 0.87
C GLY A 55 -10.90 -2.96 1.28
N SER A 56 -11.18 -3.87 0.37
CA SER A 56 -11.98 -5.07 0.63
C SER A 56 -11.16 -6.28 1.15
N GLY A 57 -9.93 -6.03 1.64
CA GLY A 57 -9.09 -7.05 2.27
C GLY A 57 -8.22 -7.86 1.30
N GLN A 58 -7.93 -7.33 0.09
CA GLN A 58 -7.14 -8.06 -0.91
C GLN A 58 -5.72 -8.40 -0.45
N THR A 59 -5.09 -7.55 0.37
CA THR A 59 -3.78 -7.85 0.96
C THR A 59 -3.93 -8.48 2.34
N THR A 60 -4.94 -8.07 3.10
CA THR A 60 -5.24 -8.61 4.43
C THR A 60 -5.30 -10.14 4.45
N GLN A 61 -5.90 -10.77 3.40
CA GLN A 61 -5.98 -12.24 3.29
C GLN A 61 -4.63 -12.96 3.27
N PHE A 62 -3.57 -12.28 2.87
CA PHE A 62 -2.21 -12.81 2.90
C PHE A 62 -1.53 -12.49 4.24
N LEU A 63 -1.78 -11.31 4.81
CA LEU A 63 -1.20 -10.90 6.09
C LEU A 63 -1.65 -11.80 7.24
N VAL A 64 -2.91 -12.25 7.26
CA VAL A 64 -3.42 -13.19 8.27
C VAL A 64 -2.81 -14.60 8.20
N GLN A 65 -2.06 -14.91 7.14
CA GLN A 65 -1.29 -16.14 7.05
C GLN A 65 0.03 -16.07 7.84
N TYR A 66 0.51 -14.85 8.13
CA TYR A 66 1.76 -14.61 8.86
C TYR A 66 1.52 -14.28 10.34
N SER A 67 0.40 -13.63 10.65
CA SER A 67 0.09 -13.20 12.02
C SER A 67 -1.39 -13.39 12.37
N GLN A 68 -1.65 -13.61 13.66
CA GLN A 68 -2.99 -13.64 14.25
C GLN A 68 -3.49 -12.24 14.68
N ASP A 69 -2.61 -11.24 14.72
CA ASP A 69 -2.92 -9.87 15.12
C ASP A 69 -2.83 -8.92 13.92
N VAL A 70 -3.82 -9.01 13.04
CA VAL A 70 -3.92 -8.18 11.83
C VAL A 70 -5.11 -7.25 11.95
N THR A 71 -4.87 -5.95 11.77
CA THR A 71 -5.90 -4.90 11.72
C THR A 71 -5.90 -4.25 10.34
N GLY A 72 -7.04 -4.24 9.65
CA GLY A 72 -7.27 -3.45 8.45
C GLY A 72 -7.88 -2.10 8.80
N LEU A 73 -7.34 -1.03 8.23
CA LEU A 73 -7.90 0.32 8.33
C LEU A 73 -8.27 0.84 6.96
N ASP A 74 -9.48 1.37 6.82
CA ASP A 74 -9.95 2.04 5.61
C ASP A 74 -10.98 3.13 5.97
N ALA A 75 -11.09 4.16 5.15
CA ALA A 75 -12.06 5.24 5.34
C ALA A 75 -13.45 4.90 4.77
N SER A 76 -13.55 3.82 3.96
CA SER A 76 -14.79 3.41 3.29
C SER A 76 -15.53 2.33 4.10
N PRO A 77 -16.68 2.64 4.72
CA PRO A 77 -17.48 1.63 5.44
C PRO A 77 -17.91 0.47 4.53
N LEU A 78 -18.16 0.74 3.23
CA LEU A 78 -18.52 -0.28 2.26
C LEU A 78 -17.35 -1.24 1.97
N SER A 79 -16.13 -0.71 1.87
CA SER A 79 -14.93 -1.52 1.72
C SER A 79 -14.71 -2.41 2.93
N LEU A 80 -14.86 -1.86 4.13
CA LEU A 80 -14.72 -2.62 5.38
C LEU A 80 -15.80 -3.68 5.58
N GLU A 81 -17.04 -3.43 5.13
CA GLU A 81 -18.09 -4.45 5.13
C GLU A 81 -17.68 -5.66 4.28
N ARG A 82 -17.11 -5.40 3.10
CA ARG A 82 -16.59 -6.44 2.20
C ARG A 82 -15.38 -7.15 2.81
N ALA A 83 -14.45 -6.39 3.39
CA ALA A 83 -13.25 -6.94 4.03
C ALA A 83 -13.61 -7.90 5.17
N ARG A 84 -14.58 -7.56 6.03
CA ARG A 84 -15.09 -8.44 7.11
C ARG A 84 -15.67 -9.75 6.57
N LYS A 85 -16.31 -9.71 5.40
CA LYS A 85 -16.84 -10.91 4.75
C LYS A 85 -15.73 -11.76 4.12
N ASN A 86 -14.74 -11.11 3.50
CA ASN A 86 -13.66 -11.78 2.79
C ASN A 86 -12.60 -12.37 3.72
N VAL A 87 -12.27 -11.66 4.82
CA VAL A 87 -11.21 -12.05 5.77
C VAL A 87 -11.73 -11.85 7.20
N PRO A 88 -12.64 -12.70 7.69
CA PRO A 88 -13.26 -12.55 9.01
C PRO A 88 -12.28 -12.75 10.19
N SER A 89 -11.08 -13.22 9.94
CA SER A 89 -10.05 -13.45 10.96
C SER A 89 -9.26 -12.18 11.33
N ALA A 90 -9.41 -11.09 10.57
CA ALA A 90 -8.76 -9.81 10.87
C ALA A 90 -9.70 -8.85 11.61
N ASN A 91 -9.14 -7.88 12.32
CA ASN A 91 -9.86 -6.75 12.88
C ASN A 91 -9.99 -5.63 11.85
N TYR A 92 -11.05 -4.78 11.97
CA TYR A 92 -11.26 -3.69 11.01
C TYR A 92 -11.68 -2.41 11.71
N VAL A 93 -11.01 -1.31 11.36
CA VAL A 93 -11.24 0.02 11.91
C VAL A 93 -11.56 1.00 10.78
N GLU A 94 -12.66 1.74 10.92
CA GLU A 94 -13.03 2.83 10.02
C GLU A 94 -12.36 4.12 10.49
N ALA A 95 -11.40 4.61 9.71
CA ALA A 95 -10.71 5.87 9.98
C ALA A 95 -9.98 6.38 8.74
N PHE A 96 -9.63 7.66 8.75
CA PHE A 96 -8.72 8.24 7.78
C PHE A 96 -7.26 7.92 8.12
N ALA A 97 -6.46 7.65 7.09
CA ALA A 97 -5.04 7.31 7.24
C ALA A 97 -4.19 8.44 7.85
N GLU A 98 -4.61 9.69 7.67
CA GLU A 98 -3.97 10.89 8.25
C GLU A 98 -4.34 11.17 9.70
N SER A 99 -5.20 10.34 10.33
CA SER A 99 -5.62 10.47 11.73
C SER A 99 -6.06 9.12 12.26
N MET A 100 -5.10 8.25 12.57
CA MET A 100 -5.36 6.88 12.99
C MET A 100 -5.71 6.79 14.47
N PRO A 101 -6.79 6.05 14.86
CA PRO A 101 -7.23 5.94 16.26
C PRO A 101 -6.42 4.90 17.05
N PHE A 102 -5.11 4.87 16.85
CA PHE A 102 -4.19 3.96 17.54
C PHE A 102 -3.20 4.75 18.39
N SER A 103 -2.74 4.13 19.48
CA SER A 103 -1.67 4.70 20.31
C SER A 103 -0.34 4.73 19.54
N ASP A 104 0.57 5.57 20.00
CA ASP A 104 1.95 5.59 19.54
C ASP A 104 2.60 4.22 19.79
N SER A 105 3.50 3.83 18.90
CA SER A 105 4.30 2.60 19.04
C SER A 105 3.46 1.34 19.26
N HIS A 106 2.40 1.18 18.46
CA HIS A 106 1.45 0.07 18.58
C HIS A 106 1.77 -1.13 17.67
N PHE A 107 2.17 -0.87 16.43
CA PHE A 107 2.37 -1.90 15.41
C PHE A 107 3.85 -2.24 15.17
N ASP A 108 4.10 -3.50 14.88
CA ASP A 108 5.41 -3.99 14.44
C ASP A 108 5.60 -3.79 12.93
N LEU A 109 4.51 -3.88 12.18
CA LEU A 109 4.46 -3.72 10.73
C LEU A 109 3.26 -2.89 10.31
N VAL A 110 3.46 -1.89 9.47
CA VAL A 110 2.42 -1.24 8.69
C VAL A 110 2.65 -1.57 7.22
N HIS A 111 1.61 -2.05 6.56
CA HIS A 111 1.61 -2.35 5.13
C HIS A 111 0.60 -1.48 4.40
N SER A 112 0.93 -0.98 3.22
CA SER A 112 -0.03 -0.34 2.32
C SER A 112 0.23 -0.75 0.87
N SER A 113 -0.82 -1.07 0.13
CA SER A 113 -0.70 -1.54 -1.24
C SER A 113 -1.72 -0.86 -2.14
N VAL A 114 -1.22 -0.13 -3.14
CA VAL A 114 -2.02 0.50 -4.21
C VAL A 114 -3.11 1.42 -3.63
N ALA A 115 -2.69 2.35 -2.78
CA ALA A 115 -3.59 3.28 -2.12
C ALA A 115 -3.04 4.72 -2.08
N MET A 116 -1.73 4.88 -1.99
CA MET A 116 -1.13 6.22 -1.82
C MET A 116 -1.26 7.08 -3.07
N HIS A 117 -1.43 6.48 -4.26
CA HIS A 117 -1.68 7.20 -5.50
C HIS A 117 -3.02 7.94 -5.54
N GLU A 118 -3.94 7.64 -4.63
CA GLU A 118 -5.19 8.37 -4.48
C GLU A 118 -5.04 9.66 -3.63
N MET A 119 -3.92 9.79 -2.92
CA MET A 119 -3.69 10.84 -1.94
C MET A 119 -2.98 12.05 -2.57
N GLN A 120 -3.38 13.24 -2.14
CA GLN A 120 -2.65 14.45 -2.50
C GLN A 120 -1.29 14.51 -1.78
N PRO A 121 -0.26 15.20 -2.31
CA PRO A 121 1.06 15.28 -1.67
C PRO A 121 1.04 15.77 -0.23
N ALA A 122 0.14 16.70 0.11
CA ALA A 122 -0.02 17.19 1.48
C ALA A 122 -0.62 16.13 2.44
N GLN A 123 -1.47 15.22 1.93
CA GLN A 123 -2.01 14.11 2.69
C GLN A 123 -0.96 13.03 2.89
N LEU A 124 -0.14 12.70 1.88
CA LEU A 124 0.94 11.73 1.99
C LEU A 124 1.87 12.04 3.15
N ARG A 125 2.27 13.31 3.33
CA ARG A 125 3.11 13.72 4.47
C ARG A 125 2.43 13.44 5.82
N LYS A 126 1.15 13.76 5.97
CA LYS A 126 0.40 13.49 7.19
C LYS A 126 0.29 11.99 7.46
N ILE A 127 -0.01 11.20 6.42
CA ILE A 127 -0.12 9.74 6.52
C ILE A 127 1.23 9.14 6.96
N PHE A 128 2.34 9.56 6.37
CA PHE A 128 3.66 9.03 6.74
C PHE A 128 4.06 9.41 8.17
N HIS A 129 3.68 10.60 8.66
CA HIS A 129 3.85 10.95 10.09
C HIS A 129 3.00 10.07 11.00
N GLU A 130 1.75 9.79 10.63
CA GLU A 130 0.89 8.88 11.39
C GLU A 130 1.42 7.44 11.37
N VAL A 131 1.89 6.95 10.23
CA VAL A 131 2.54 5.64 10.13
C VAL A 131 3.76 5.58 11.04
N TYR A 132 4.61 6.62 11.01
CA TYR A 132 5.77 6.70 11.88
C TYR A 132 5.39 6.71 13.37
N ARG A 133 4.32 7.45 13.73
CA ARG A 133 3.82 7.53 15.11
C ARG A 133 3.36 6.17 15.62
N VAL A 134 2.53 5.47 14.84
CA VAL A 134 1.92 4.19 15.27
C VAL A 134 2.87 3.00 15.22
N LEU A 135 3.97 3.10 14.48
CA LEU A 135 5.01 2.07 14.46
C LEU A 135 5.83 2.09 15.75
N LYS A 136 6.15 0.90 16.26
CA LYS A 136 7.14 0.72 17.33
C LYS A 136 8.54 1.14 16.85
N PRO A 137 9.46 1.52 17.74
CA PRO A 137 10.88 1.64 17.39
C PRO A 137 11.37 0.35 16.70
N GLY A 138 12.05 0.48 15.57
CA GLY A 138 12.45 -0.66 14.73
C GLY A 138 11.32 -1.28 13.92
N GLY A 139 10.07 -0.81 14.06
CA GLY A 139 8.92 -1.27 13.27
C GLY A 139 9.06 -0.93 11.80
N LEU A 140 8.46 -1.76 10.96
CA LEU A 140 8.63 -1.73 9.50
C LEU A 140 7.42 -1.10 8.81
N PHE A 141 7.67 -0.18 7.88
CA PHE A 141 6.67 0.28 6.92
C PHE A 141 6.97 -0.27 5.53
N ILE A 142 5.97 -0.89 4.92
CA ILE A 142 6.03 -1.43 3.57
C ILE A 142 4.98 -0.75 2.70
N LEU A 143 5.45 -0.17 1.61
CA LEU A 143 4.61 0.51 0.63
C LEU A 143 4.79 -0.11 -0.74
N VAL A 144 3.67 -0.50 -1.37
CA VAL A 144 3.59 -0.94 -2.77
C VAL A 144 2.71 0.02 -3.52
N ASP A 145 3.23 0.69 -4.55
CA ASP A 145 2.42 1.59 -5.37
C ASP A 145 3.02 1.81 -6.77
N PHE A 146 2.35 2.63 -7.57
CA PHE A 146 2.82 3.00 -8.91
C PHE A 146 4.12 3.77 -8.86
N HIS A 147 4.90 3.61 -9.92
CA HIS A 147 6.15 4.31 -10.14
C HIS A 147 6.31 4.63 -11.63
N GLN A 148 7.09 5.64 -11.94
CA GLN A 148 7.41 5.98 -13.33
C GLN A 148 8.22 4.84 -13.95
N PRO A 149 7.77 4.23 -15.08
CA PRO A 149 8.49 3.14 -15.70
C PRO A 149 9.93 3.50 -16.06
N THR A 150 10.85 2.64 -15.68
CA THR A 150 12.27 2.75 -16.07
C THR A 150 12.51 2.17 -17.45
N ASN A 151 11.64 1.22 -17.88
CA ASN A 151 11.64 0.68 -19.25
C ASN A 151 10.54 1.37 -20.07
N PRO A 152 10.90 2.12 -21.14
CA PRO A 152 9.94 2.87 -21.96
C PRO A 152 8.82 2.03 -22.59
N VAL A 153 9.03 0.73 -22.78
CA VAL A 153 8.03 -0.20 -23.34
C VAL A 153 6.77 -0.28 -22.46
N PHE A 154 6.91 -0.09 -21.15
CA PHE A 154 5.78 -0.15 -20.20
C PHE A 154 5.03 1.18 -20.06
N TRP A 155 5.60 2.27 -20.55
CA TRP A 155 5.02 3.61 -20.41
C TRP A 155 3.62 3.75 -21.04
N PRO A 156 3.39 3.32 -22.32
CA PRO A 156 2.07 3.45 -22.91
C PRO A 156 0.98 2.68 -22.14
N GLY A 157 1.30 1.48 -21.65
CA GLY A 157 0.36 0.66 -20.89
C GLY A 157 -0.03 1.32 -19.57
N LEU A 158 0.94 1.80 -18.79
CA LEU A 158 0.68 2.53 -17.55
C LEU A 158 -0.09 3.82 -17.82
N ALA A 159 0.31 4.61 -18.83
CA ALA A 159 -0.35 5.87 -19.15
C ALA A 159 -1.84 5.68 -19.51
N VAL A 160 -2.16 4.66 -20.32
CA VAL A 160 -3.55 4.31 -20.64
C VAL A 160 -4.31 3.87 -19.41
N PHE A 161 -3.70 3.04 -18.56
CA PHE A 161 -4.31 2.61 -17.30
C PHE A 161 -4.64 3.80 -16.39
N LEU A 162 -3.65 4.66 -16.11
CA LEU A 162 -3.84 5.85 -15.27
C LEU A 162 -4.88 6.81 -15.86
N TRP A 163 -4.91 6.97 -17.18
CA TRP A 163 -5.88 7.84 -17.85
C TRP A 163 -7.31 7.30 -17.75
N LEU A 164 -7.50 5.98 -17.82
CA LEU A 164 -8.82 5.35 -17.80
C LEU A 164 -9.39 5.20 -16.37
N PHE A 165 -8.54 4.85 -15.40
CA PHE A 165 -8.98 4.37 -14.10
C PHE A 165 -8.55 5.24 -12.93
N GLU A 166 -7.55 6.14 -13.11
CA GLU A 166 -6.99 6.90 -12.01
C GLU A 166 -7.24 8.40 -12.11
N THR A 167 -6.95 9.09 -11.02
CA THR A 167 -7.07 10.55 -10.91
C THR A 167 -5.74 11.25 -11.15
N GLU A 168 -5.75 12.58 -11.11
CA GLU A 168 -4.54 13.41 -11.23
C GLU A 168 -3.51 13.09 -10.12
N THR A 169 -3.97 12.65 -8.95
CA THR A 169 -3.09 12.28 -7.83
C THR A 169 -2.16 11.11 -8.18
N ALA A 170 -2.62 10.14 -8.97
CA ALA A 170 -1.79 9.04 -9.44
C ALA A 170 -0.66 9.52 -10.38
N TRP A 171 -0.96 10.49 -11.25
CA TRP A 171 0.06 11.13 -12.09
C TRP A 171 1.07 11.93 -11.28
N GLN A 172 0.63 12.58 -10.19
CA GLN A 172 1.51 13.28 -9.27
C GLN A 172 2.38 12.29 -8.48
N LEU A 173 1.79 11.16 -8.02
CA LEU A 173 2.53 10.16 -7.26
C LEU A 173 3.71 9.58 -8.04
N ILE A 174 3.53 9.19 -9.31
CA ILE A 174 4.61 8.60 -10.12
C ILE A 174 5.78 9.56 -10.38
N GLN A 175 5.58 10.87 -10.15
CA GLN A 175 6.60 11.92 -10.23
C GLN A 175 7.16 12.29 -8.86
N THR A 176 6.64 11.70 -7.78
CA THR A 176 7.01 12.02 -6.41
C THR A 176 8.08 11.04 -5.92
N ASP A 177 9.17 11.57 -5.39
CA ASP A 177 10.16 10.75 -4.68
C ASP A 177 9.64 10.41 -3.28
N LEU A 178 8.97 9.25 -3.19
CA LEU A 178 8.44 8.75 -1.92
C LEU A 178 9.53 8.39 -0.92
N GLY A 179 10.71 7.95 -1.41
CA GLY A 179 11.85 7.64 -0.56
C GLY A 179 12.32 8.88 0.21
N SER A 180 12.49 9.99 -0.48
CA SER A 180 12.85 11.28 0.16
C SER A 180 11.76 11.76 1.14
N LEU A 181 10.47 11.63 0.79
CA LEU A 181 9.38 12.00 1.71
C LEU A 181 9.37 11.16 2.98
N LEU A 182 9.67 9.87 2.88
CA LEU A 182 9.76 8.98 4.03
C LEU A 182 10.99 9.30 4.90
N ALA A 183 12.13 9.61 4.27
CA ALA A 183 13.33 10.04 4.97
C ALA A 183 13.13 11.35 5.73
N ASP A 184 12.41 12.33 5.15
CA ASP A 184 12.04 13.59 5.79
C ASP A 184 11.22 13.39 7.09
N VAL A 185 10.43 12.30 7.16
CA VAL A 185 9.65 11.92 8.35
C VAL A 185 10.51 11.25 9.42
N GLY A 186 11.68 10.71 9.04
CA GLY A 186 12.61 10.03 9.95
C GLY A 186 12.75 8.53 9.71
N PHE A 187 12.15 8.00 8.66
CA PHE A 187 12.33 6.61 8.28
C PHE A 187 13.74 6.34 7.75
N GLN A 188 14.24 5.15 8.02
CA GLN A 188 15.52 4.64 7.52
C GLN A 188 15.28 3.43 6.61
N PRO A 189 16.17 3.14 5.64
CA PRO A 189 16.07 1.91 4.84
C PRO A 189 16.08 0.66 5.75
N TYR A 190 15.22 -0.31 5.44
CA TYR A 190 15.08 -1.53 6.26
C TYR A 190 16.33 -2.40 6.29
N ASN A 191 17.11 -2.46 5.20
CA ASN A 191 18.37 -3.20 5.15
C ASN A 191 19.52 -2.23 4.83
N SER A 192 20.59 -2.29 5.61
CA SER A 192 21.79 -1.44 5.45
C SER A 192 22.50 -1.56 4.08
N ASP A 193 22.28 -2.67 3.36
CA ASP A 193 22.78 -2.87 1.98
C ASP A 193 21.82 -2.35 0.92
N ALA A 194 20.60 -1.97 1.30
CA ALA A 194 19.65 -1.34 0.39
C ALA A 194 20.05 0.14 0.25
N THR A 195 20.56 0.50 -0.92
CA THR A 195 20.43 1.87 -1.40
C THR A 195 18.99 2.31 -1.14
N GLN A 196 18.73 3.56 -0.75
CA GLN A 196 17.38 4.10 -0.49
C GLN A 196 16.41 3.93 -1.68
N GLN A 197 16.81 3.15 -2.68
CA GLN A 197 16.05 2.96 -3.90
C GLN A 197 15.00 1.87 -3.74
N PRO A 198 13.76 2.13 -4.23
CA PRO A 198 12.70 1.15 -4.24
C PRO A 198 13.07 -0.09 -5.08
N LYS A 199 12.58 -1.27 -4.69
CA LYS A 199 12.59 -2.43 -5.57
C LYS A 199 11.53 -2.22 -6.66
N LEU A 200 11.96 -2.27 -7.93
CA LEU A 200 11.09 -2.01 -9.07
C LEU A 200 10.66 -3.30 -9.76
N TYR A 201 9.40 -3.33 -10.18
CA TYR A 201 8.75 -4.44 -10.89
C TYR A 201 8.01 -3.94 -12.12
N ALA A 202 7.60 -4.86 -13.01
CA ALA A 202 6.84 -4.53 -14.23
C ALA A 202 7.50 -3.40 -15.04
N GLY A 203 8.81 -3.56 -15.36
CA GLY A 203 9.56 -2.55 -16.11
C GLY A 203 9.69 -1.21 -15.40
N GLY A 204 9.56 -1.20 -14.06
CA GLY A 204 9.64 -0.02 -13.23
C GLY A 204 8.29 0.65 -12.95
N SER A 205 7.16 0.08 -13.43
CA SER A 205 5.82 0.67 -13.21
C SER A 205 5.29 0.50 -11.79
N ILE A 206 5.84 -0.44 -11.03
CA ILE A 206 5.49 -0.73 -9.64
C ILE A 206 6.74 -0.62 -8.78
N GLN A 207 6.62 0.05 -7.65
CA GLN A 207 7.66 0.15 -6.62
C GLN A 207 7.25 -0.55 -5.34
N VAL A 208 8.23 -1.15 -4.66
CA VAL A 208 8.14 -1.65 -3.30
C VAL A 208 9.18 -0.93 -2.48
N ILE A 209 8.73 -0.18 -1.49
CA ILE A 209 9.58 0.54 -0.53
C ILE A 209 9.45 -0.17 0.81
N GLN A 210 10.59 -0.47 1.44
CA GLN A 210 10.69 -1.05 2.78
C GLN A 210 11.56 -0.14 3.63
N VAL A 211 10.95 0.49 4.62
CA VAL A 211 11.63 1.40 5.55
C VAL A 211 11.27 1.07 6.98
N GLN A 212 12.15 1.41 7.92
CA GLN A 212 11.92 1.16 9.35
C GLN A 212 11.95 2.47 10.14
N LYS A 213 11.19 2.49 11.23
CA LYS A 213 11.32 3.54 12.25
C LYS A 213 12.63 3.36 13.01
N SER A 214 13.35 4.45 13.27
CA SER A 214 14.57 4.41 14.10
C SER A 214 14.33 3.71 15.43
N ILE A 215 15.38 3.08 15.97
CA ILE A 215 15.33 2.35 17.26
C ILE A 215 15.54 3.33 18.44
N ASP A 216 16.04 4.53 18.13
CA ASP A 216 16.39 5.58 19.12
C ASP A 216 15.15 6.34 19.60
#